data_dbb4044142b3533a20736b68df82c1d1
#
_entry.id   dbb4044142b3533a20736b68df82c1d1
#
_cell.length_a   1.000
_cell.length_b   1.000
_cell.length_c   1.000
_cell.angle_alpha   90.00
_cell.angle_beta   90.00
_cell.angle_gamma   90.00
#
_symmetry.space_group_name_H-M   'P 1'
#
loop_
_entity.id
_entity.type
_entity.pdbx_description
1 polymer ?
#
loop_
_entity_poly.entity_id
_entity_poly.type
_entity_poly.pdbx_seq_one_letter_code
_entity_poly.pdbx_strand_id
1 'polypeptide(L)'
;MNDLKGRVALVTGGGRDVGAGISQALADAGASVAVNYHTSRDEAETVVAQIQQAGGKAKPYQADIADLEAVRNMVASVKSDFGGLDILVNNAGLVMRKRFNDTTPEDWHKQIDTCLYGAIHCCHAAAPLLEASGRGRIISIMGDSSRVGESGLAVAAAARAGTIALMKSLAREMGRTGTTANSIALGLIESAHDRTWVDANYDKLVKAYPIRRLGQPSDVAPMVALLASDAGSWITGQVISISGGFSMV
;
A
#
# COMPACT_ATOMS: atom_id res chain seq x y z
N MET A 1 -6.30 14.97 15.27
CA MET A 1 -5.02 14.67 14.62
C MET A 1 -4.82 13.18 14.66
N ASN A 2 -4.17 12.62 13.63
CA ASN A 2 -3.99 11.17 13.48
C ASN A 2 -2.91 10.66 14.44
N ASP A 3 -3.26 10.48 15.72
CA ASP A 3 -2.34 9.95 16.72
C ASP A 3 -2.28 8.42 16.61
N LEU A 4 -1.07 7.90 16.34
CA LEU A 4 -0.78 6.47 16.21
C LEU A 4 0.18 5.95 17.29
N LYS A 5 0.35 6.70 18.37
CA LYS A 5 1.21 6.28 19.49
C LYS A 5 0.80 4.91 20.03
N GLY A 6 1.79 4.02 20.17
CA GLY A 6 1.57 2.66 20.64
C GLY A 6 0.88 1.74 19.62
N ARG A 7 0.80 2.13 18.34
CA ARG A 7 0.39 1.26 17.25
C ARG A 7 1.60 0.72 16.50
N VAL A 8 1.44 -0.46 15.94
CA VAL A 8 2.44 -1.12 15.08
C VAL A 8 1.90 -1.19 13.66
N ALA A 9 2.68 -0.71 12.71
CA ALA A 9 2.33 -0.72 11.29
C ALA A 9 3.32 -1.58 10.49
N LEU A 10 2.80 -2.42 9.59
CA LEU A 10 3.56 -3.11 8.55
C LEU A 10 3.22 -2.46 7.20
N VAL A 11 4.24 -1.96 6.49
CA VAL A 11 4.10 -1.38 5.15
C VAL A 11 4.85 -2.24 4.15
N THR A 12 4.12 -2.93 3.26
CA THR A 12 4.76 -3.72 2.20
C THR A 12 5.31 -2.80 1.10
N GLY A 13 6.55 -3.08 0.63
CA GLY A 13 7.24 -2.17 -0.27
C GLY A 13 7.43 -0.78 0.33
N GLY A 14 7.63 -0.70 1.66
CA GLY A 14 7.68 0.54 2.43
C GLY A 14 8.97 1.35 2.30
N GLY A 15 9.98 0.85 1.55
CA GLY A 15 11.32 1.46 1.49
C GLY A 15 11.51 2.48 0.38
N ARG A 16 10.54 2.69 -0.53
CA ARG A 16 10.70 3.64 -1.63
C ARG A 16 9.37 4.25 -2.07
N ASP A 17 9.45 5.33 -2.84
CA ASP A 17 8.31 5.96 -3.51
C ASP A 17 7.13 6.26 -2.56
N VAL A 18 5.92 5.87 -2.94
CA VAL A 18 4.70 6.01 -2.14
C VAL A 18 4.83 5.28 -0.80
N GLY A 19 5.46 4.08 -0.80
CA GLY A 19 5.67 3.29 0.41
C GLY A 19 6.56 4.00 1.43
N ALA A 20 7.63 4.66 0.99
CA ALA A 20 8.50 5.45 1.86
C ALA A 20 7.75 6.63 2.50
N GLY A 21 6.98 7.36 1.68
CA GLY A 21 6.14 8.46 2.18
C GLY A 21 5.10 7.98 3.21
N ILE A 22 4.50 6.81 2.98
CA ILE A 22 3.56 6.19 3.93
C ILE A 22 4.29 5.79 5.22
N SER A 23 5.44 5.09 5.11
CA SER A 23 6.22 4.66 6.28
C SER A 23 6.62 5.84 7.15
N GLN A 24 7.10 6.93 6.54
CA GLN A 24 7.45 8.15 7.25
C GLN A 24 6.24 8.79 7.95
N ALA A 25 5.13 8.95 7.23
CA ALA A 25 3.94 9.60 7.80
C ALA A 25 3.32 8.80 8.96
N LEU A 26 3.34 7.47 8.91
CA LEU A 26 2.89 6.63 10.02
C LEU A 26 3.81 6.76 11.23
N ALA A 27 5.13 6.84 11.01
CA ALA A 27 6.11 7.07 12.06
C ALA A 27 5.97 8.47 12.68
N ASP A 28 5.80 9.51 11.86
CA ASP A 28 5.57 10.89 12.32
C ASP A 28 4.30 11.02 13.16
N ALA A 29 3.30 10.18 12.87
CA ALA A 29 2.08 10.07 13.67
C ALA A 29 2.28 9.25 14.96
N GLY A 30 3.45 8.64 15.19
CA GLY A 30 3.82 7.95 16.41
C GLY A 30 3.76 6.41 16.36
N ALA A 31 3.50 5.82 15.19
CA ALA A 31 3.54 4.36 15.04
C ALA A 31 4.96 3.80 15.06
N SER A 32 5.11 2.55 15.53
CA SER A 32 6.28 1.73 15.23
C SER A 32 6.10 1.09 13.86
N VAL A 33 7.08 1.25 12.94
CA VAL A 33 6.90 0.88 11.53
C VAL A 33 7.81 -0.28 11.13
N ALA A 34 7.21 -1.36 10.68
CA ALA A 34 7.88 -2.45 9.98
C ALA A 34 7.91 -2.11 8.47
N VAL A 35 9.09 -1.85 7.94
CA VAL A 35 9.32 -1.49 6.53
C VAL A 35 9.68 -2.74 5.76
N ASN A 36 8.73 -3.31 5.03
CA ASN A 36 9.01 -4.47 4.19
C ASN A 36 9.63 -4.06 2.86
N TYR A 37 10.57 -4.88 2.40
CA TYR A 37 11.17 -4.84 1.08
C TYR A 37 11.40 -6.26 0.54
N HIS A 38 11.48 -6.42 -0.78
CA HIS A 38 11.92 -7.68 -1.40
C HIS A 38 13.40 -7.59 -1.81
N THR A 39 13.75 -6.67 -2.71
CA THR A 39 15.11 -6.51 -3.27
C THR A 39 15.78 -5.18 -2.91
N SER A 40 14.99 -4.16 -2.58
CA SER A 40 15.44 -2.78 -2.33
C SER A 40 15.87 -2.58 -0.86
N ARG A 41 16.94 -3.28 -0.46
CA ARG A 41 17.44 -3.25 0.93
C ARG A 41 17.91 -1.85 1.34
N ASP A 42 18.78 -1.24 0.55
CA ASP A 42 19.45 0.01 0.89
C ASP A 42 18.44 1.16 1.04
N GLU A 43 17.41 1.18 0.18
CA GLU A 43 16.33 2.15 0.25
C GLU A 43 15.48 1.94 1.52
N ALA A 44 15.19 0.69 1.87
CA ALA A 44 14.42 0.38 3.08
C ALA A 44 15.21 0.74 4.35
N GLU A 45 16.51 0.44 4.39
CA GLU A 45 17.41 0.82 5.49
C GLU A 45 17.55 2.35 5.60
N THR A 46 17.56 3.06 4.47
CA THR A 46 17.58 4.53 4.44
C THR A 46 16.31 5.12 5.08
N VAL A 47 15.13 4.62 4.71
CA VAL A 47 13.85 5.06 5.31
C VAL A 47 13.82 4.76 6.80
N VAL A 48 14.27 3.57 7.21
CA VAL A 48 14.36 3.20 8.63
C VAL A 48 15.28 4.15 9.39
N ALA A 49 16.45 4.46 8.84
CA ALA A 49 17.40 5.39 9.47
C ALA A 49 16.81 6.80 9.60
N GLN A 50 16.09 7.30 8.58
CA GLN A 50 15.42 8.60 8.64
C GLN A 50 14.36 8.64 9.75
N ILE A 51 13.53 7.61 9.85
CA ILE A 51 12.52 7.49 10.91
C ILE A 51 13.18 7.49 12.29
N GLN A 52 14.25 6.71 12.46
CA GLN A 52 14.98 6.62 13.74
C GLN A 52 15.68 7.94 14.11
N GLN A 53 16.28 8.64 13.15
CA GLN A 53 16.87 9.96 13.35
C GLN A 53 15.85 11.02 13.78
N ALA A 54 14.60 10.90 13.30
CA ALA A 54 13.48 11.73 13.74
C ALA A 54 12.90 11.31 15.13
N GLY A 55 13.49 10.30 15.79
CA GLY A 55 13.04 9.79 17.09
C GLY A 55 11.92 8.75 17.03
N GLY A 56 11.51 8.31 15.83
CA GLY A 56 10.55 7.25 15.62
C GLY A 56 11.15 5.85 15.79
N LYS A 57 10.30 4.83 15.71
CA LYS A 57 10.70 3.42 15.77
C LYS A 57 10.42 2.74 14.44
N ALA A 58 11.45 2.19 13.79
CA ALA A 58 11.29 1.39 12.59
C ALA A 58 12.33 0.28 12.51
N LYS A 59 11.98 -0.81 11.77
CA LYS A 59 12.90 -1.90 11.40
C LYS A 59 12.62 -2.34 9.97
N PRO A 60 13.66 -2.75 9.19
CA PRO A 60 13.49 -3.31 7.86
C PRO A 60 13.18 -4.81 7.94
N TYR A 61 12.33 -5.32 7.04
CA TYR A 61 11.98 -6.74 6.94
C TYR A 61 12.02 -7.19 5.49
N GLN A 62 12.90 -8.14 5.19
CA GLN A 62 12.97 -8.73 3.85
C GLN A 62 11.95 -9.85 3.72
N ALA A 63 11.03 -9.73 2.76
CA ALA A 63 10.13 -10.81 2.34
C ALA A 63 9.62 -10.53 0.93
N ASP A 64 9.53 -11.58 0.11
CA ASP A 64 8.70 -11.55 -1.09
C ASP A 64 7.25 -11.81 -0.67
N ILE A 65 6.37 -10.87 -0.94
CA ILE A 65 4.95 -11.01 -0.58
C ILE A 65 4.21 -12.04 -1.44
N ALA A 66 4.78 -12.45 -2.57
CA ALA A 66 4.27 -13.55 -3.38
C ALA A 66 4.49 -14.91 -2.72
N ASP A 67 5.39 -15.01 -1.74
CA ASP A 67 5.67 -16.22 -0.95
C ASP A 67 4.95 -16.15 0.41
N LEU A 68 3.95 -17.00 0.60
CA LEU A 68 3.16 -17.05 1.83
C LEU A 68 3.99 -17.37 3.08
N GLU A 69 4.98 -18.26 2.98
CA GLU A 69 5.81 -18.63 4.14
C GLU A 69 6.76 -17.48 4.51
N ALA A 70 7.33 -16.79 3.52
CA ALA A 70 8.12 -15.59 3.78
C ALA A 70 7.28 -14.50 4.47
N VAL A 71 6.02 -14.32 4.05
CA VAL A 71 5.08 -13.37 4.69
C VAL A 71 4.75 -13.79 6.13
N ARG A 72 4.47 -15.06 6.38
CA ARG A 72 4.21 -15.59 7.75
C ARG A 72 5.39 -15.32 8.69
N ASN A 73 6.59 -15.61 8.22
CA ASN A 73 7.82 -15.38 8.98
C ASN A 73 8.05 -13.90 9.25
N MET A 74 7.80 -13.04 8.27
CA MET A 74 7.86 -11.58 8.44
C MET A 74 6.87 -11.10 9.50
N VAL A 75 5.61 -11.49 9.43
CA VAL A 75 4.57 -11.09 10.41
C VAL A 75 4.89 -11.61 11.80
N ALA A 76 5.40 -12.83 11.93
CA ALA A 76 5.86 -13.39 13.20
C ALA A 76 7.03 -12.57 13.80
N SER A 77 7.99 -12.17 12.96
CA SER A 77 9.12 -11.31 13.37
C SER A 77 8.64 -9.91 13.80
N VAL A 78 7.70 -9.31 13.09
CA VAL A 78 7.08 -8.03 13.47
C VAL A 78 6.41 -8.13 14.83
N LYS A 79 5.63 -9.20 15.07
CA LYS A 79 5.03 -9.47 16.38
C LYS A 79 6.07 -9.61 17.49
N SER A 80 7.14 -10.35 17.23
CA SER A 80 8.23 -10.55 18.19
C SER A 80 8.93 -9.23 18.54
N ASP A 81 9.20 -8.39 17.55
CA ASP A 81 9.98 -7.16 17.70
C ASP A 81 9.16 -6.01 18.31
N PHE A 82 7.88 -5.90 17.98
CA PHE A 82 7.03 -4.76 18.37
C PHE A 82 5.86 -5.14 19.28
N GLY A 83 5.64 -6.44 19.55
CA GLY A 83 4.61 -6.91 20.47
C GLY A 83 3.24 -7.16 19.85
N GLY A 84 3.01 -6.79 18.60
CA GLY A 84 1.72 -6.94 17.91
C GLY A 84 1.71 -6.36 16.51
N LEU A 85 0.50 -6.23 15.94
CA LEU A 85 0.29 -5.53 14.66
C LEU A 85 -1.11 -4.91 14.67
N ASP A 86 -1.18 -3.60 14.47
CA ASP A 86 -2.44 -2.83 14.42
C ASP A 86 -2.79 -2.38 12.99
N ILE A 87 -1.79 -2.15 12.16
CA ILE A 87 -1.96 -1.53 10.83
C ILE A 87 -1.21 -2.35 9.79
N LEU A 88 -1.91 -2.79 8.74
CA LEU A 88 -1.33 -3.39 7.55
C LEU A 88 -1.57 -2.47 6.36
N VAL A 89 -0.49 -2.04 5.70
CA VAL A 89 -0.56 -1.31 4.43
C VAL A 89 -0.03 -2.20 3.31
N ASN A 90 -0.92 -2.74 2.49
CA ASN A 90 -0.59 -3.44 1.26
C ASN A 90 -0.25 -2.40 0.18
N ASN A 91 1.01 -2.00 0.10
CA ASN A 91 1.48 -1.02 -0.87
C ASN A 91 2.35 -1.66 -1.97
N ALA A 92 3.06 -2.74 -1.69
CA ALA A 92 3.86 -3.42 -2.69
C ALA A 92 3.02 -3.81 -3.91
N GLY A 93 3.56 -3.59 -5.09
CA GLY A 93 2.88 -3.89 -6.34
C GLY A 93 3.82 -3.83 -7.52
N LEU A 94 3.41 -4.49 -8.60
CA LEU A 94 4.11 -4.52 -9.86
C LEU A 94 3.16 -4.07 -10.98
N VAL A 95 3.63 -3.16 -11.83
CA VAL A 95 2.90 -2.71 -13.01
C VAL A 95 3.78 -2.91 -14.23
N MET A 96 3.32 -3.72 -15.17
CA MET A 96 3.97 -3.91 -16.46
C MET A 96 3.04 -3.36 -17.54
N ARG A 97 3.41 -2.22 -18.12
CA ARG A 97 2.62 -1.58 -19.17
C ARG A 97 2.87 -2.26 -20.52
N LYS A 98 1.91 -3.08 -20.95
CA LYS A 98 1.89 -3.76 -22.25
C LYS A 98 0.46 -3.81 -22.80
N ARG A 99 0.29 -3.78 -24.12
CA ARG A 99 -1.02 -4.10 -24.73
C ARG A 99 -1.39 -5.55 -24.40
N PHE A 100 -2.67 -5.82 -24.19
CA PHE A 100 -3.12 -7.14 -23.73
C PHE A 100 -2.62 -8.27 -24.63
N ASN A 101 -2.70 -8.11 -25.96
CA ASN A 101 -2.23 -9.12 -26.92
C ASN A 101 -0.71 -9.35 -26.90
N ASP A 102 0.06 -8.44 -26.30
CA ASP A 102 1.52 -8.54 -26.22
C ASP A 102 1.97 -9.10 -24.85
N THR A 103 1.01 -9.39 -23.96
CA THR A 103 1.31 -9.98 -22.64
C THR A 103 1.50 -11.47 -22.71
N THR A 104 2.31 -12.02 -21.83
CA THR A 104 2.58 -13.46 -21.71
C THR A 104 2.06 -14.02 -20.39
N PRO A 105 1.89 -15.35 -20.25
CA PRO A 105 1.54 -15.96 -18.99
C PRO A 105 2.50 -15.58 -17.84
N GLU A 106 3.80 -15.42 -18.11
CA GLU A 106 4.79 -14.98 -17.12
C GLU A 106 4.52 -13.55 -16.64
N ASP A 107 4.12 -12.66 -17.55
CA ASP A 107 3.70 -11.29 -17.20
C ASP A 107 2.46 -11.31 -16.30
N TRP A 108 1.52 -12.23 -16.56
CA TRP A 108 0.29 -12.37 -15.77
C TRP A 108 0.61 -12.86 -14.37
N HIS A 109 1.37 -13.97 -14.26
CA HIS A 109 1.76 -14.52 -12.97
C HIS A 109 2.48 -13.49 -12.11
N LYS A 110 3.51 -12.82 -12.63
CA LYS A 110 4.25 -11.81 -11.88
C LYS A 110 3.37 -10.71 -11.31
N GLN A 111 2.41 -10.22 -12.10
CA GLN A 111 1.52 -9.14 -11.67
C GLN A 111 0.44 -9.64 -10.70
N ILE A 112 -0.16 -10.80 -10.96
CA ILE A 112 -1.20 -11.38 -10.12
C ILE A 112 -0.60 -11.83 -8.78
N ASP A 113 0.54 -12.52 -8.80
CA ASP A 113 1.22 -13.01 -7.60
C ASP A 113 1.61 -11.85 -6.67
N THR A 114 2.12 -10.76 -7.23
CA THR A 114 2.48 -9.59 -6.41
C THR A 114 1.25 -8.78 -5.98
N CYS A 115 0.36 -8.41 -6.92
CA CYS A 115 -0.70 -7.44 -6.63
C CYS A 115 -1.94 -8.04 -5.96
N LEU A 116 -2.24 -9.33 -6.20
CA LEU A 116 -3.42 -10.00 -5.63
C LEU A 116 -3.02 -11.02 -4.57
N TYR A 117 -2.23 -12.04 -4.93
CA TYR A 117 -1.81 -13.05 -3.95
C TYR A 117 -1.00 -12.43 -2.82
N GLY A 118 -0.09 -11.50 -3.10
CA GLY A 118 0.66 -10.80 -2.06
C GLY A 118 -0.23 -10.07 -1.05
N ALA A 119 -1.31 -9.42 -1.51
CA ALA A 119 -2.28 -8.80 -0.61
C ALA A 119 -3.07 -9.85 0.20
N ILE A 120 -3.47 -10.97 -0.43
CA ILE A 120 -4.13 -12.10 0.26
C ILE A 120 -3.22 -12.67 1.33
N HIS A 121 -1.95 -12.98 1.00
CA HIS A 121 -0.96 -13.53 1.93
C HIS A 121 -0.75 -12.62 3.14
N CYS A 122 -0.55 -11.33 2.90
CA CYS A 122 -0.35 -10.35 3.97
C CYS A 122 -1.58 -10.22 4.86
N CYS A 123 -2.77 -10.10 4.27
CA CYS A 123 -4.02 -10.04 5.03
C CYS A 123 -4.24 -11.32 5.84
N HIS A 124 -4.04 -12.49 5.24
CA HIS A 124 -4.24 -13.77 5.93
C HIS A 124 -3.28 -13.96 7.10
N ALA A 125 -1.99 -13.65 6.92
CA ALA A 125 -1.00 -13.78 7.98
C ALA A 125 -1.20 -12.75 9.11
N ALA A 126 -1.64 -11.53 8.77
CA ALA A 126 -1.84 -10.44 9.71
C ALA A 126 -3.19 -10.50 10.45
N ALA A 127 -4.21 -11.12 9.87
CA ALA A 127 -5.58 -11.11 10.39
C ALA A 127 -5.68 -11.45 11.89
N PRO A 128 -5.05 -12.52 12.42
CA PRO A 128 -5.16 -12.83 13.85
C PRO A 128 -4.62 -11.73 14.77
N LEU A 129 -3.59 -10.99 14.35
CA LEU A 129 -3.00 -9.91 15.13
C LEU A 129 -3.85 -8.64 15.04
N LEU A 130 -4.37 -8.33 13.86
CA LEU A 130 -5.25 -7.18 13.63
C LEU A 130 -6.54 -7.32 14.42
N GLU A 131 -7.16 -8.51 14.45
CA GLU A 131 -8.34 -8.78 15.23
C GLU A 131 -8.07 -8.72 16.74
N ALA A 132 -6.96 -9.33 17.20
CA ALA A 132 -6.57 -9.31 18.60
C ALA A 132 -6.28 -7.90 19.12
N SER A 133 -5.89 -6.97 18.24
CA SER A 133 -5.66 -5.56 18.65
C SER A 133 -6.96 -4.83 19.02
N GLY A 134 -8.12 -5.28 18.55
CA GLY A 134 -9.42 -4.61 18.73
C GLY A 134 -9.56 -3.29 17.97
N ARG A 135 -8.54 -2.91 17.18
CA ARG A 135 -8.44 -1.65 16.41
C ARG A 135 -7.69 -1.79 15.11
N GLY A 136 -7.77 -2.97 14.49
CA GLY A 136 -7.06 -3.32 13.27
C GLY A 136 -7.39 -2.38 12.10
N ARG A 137 -6.40 -2.11 11.25
CA ARG A 137 -6.55 -1.30 10.04
C ARG A 137 -5.86 -1.99 8.87
N ILE A 138 -6.61 -2.26 7.81
CA ILE A 138 -6.06 -2.78 6.55
C ILE A 138 -6.26 -1.70 5.48
N ILE A 139 -5.19 -1.27 4.83
CA ILE A 139 -5.22 -0.24 3.80
C ILE A 139 -4.46 -0.80 2.59
N SER A 140 -5.15 -0.91 1.44
CA SER A 140 -4.52 -1.41 0.21
C SER A 140 -4.36 -0.29 -0.81
N ILE A 141 -3.14 -0.10 -1.30
CA ILE A 141 -2.79 0.92 -2.28
C ILE A 141 -2.86 0.33 -3.68
N MET A 142 -3.60 0.98 -4.56
CA MET A 142 -3.79 0.55 -5.93
C MET A 142 -3.85 1.72 -6.90
N GLY A 143 -3.96 1.47 -8.20
CA GLY A 143 -4.18 2.53 -9.19
C GLY A 143 -5.66 2.69 -9.53
N ASP A 144 -6.07 3.88 -9.89
CA ASP A 144 -7.44 4.16 -10.40
C ASP A 144 -7.77 3.32 -11.64
N SER A 145 -6.76 2.85 -12.39
CA SER A 145 -6.94 1.90 -13.48
C SER A 145 -7.71 0.62 -13.07
N SER A 146 -7.67 0.23 -11.80
CA SER A 146 -8.46 -0.88 -11.25
C SER A 146 -9.96 -0.59 -11.14
N ARG A 147 -10.37 0.67 -11.26
CA ARG A 147 -11.76 1.12 -11.20
C ARG A 147 -12.33 1.47 -12.57
N VAL A 148 -11.55 2.15 -13.40
CA VAL A 148 -12.02 2.70 -14.67
C VAL A 148 -11.40 2.04 -15.90
N GLY A 149 -10.39 1.16 -15.70
CA GLY A 149 -9.59 0.59 -16.77
C GLY A 149 -8.58 1.60 -17.33
N GLU A 150 -7.48 1.09 -17.88
CA GLU A 150 -6.50 1.90 -18.59
C GLU A 150 -5.80 1.05 -19.65
N SER A 151 -5.62 1.60 -20.85
CA SER A 151 -4.93 0.89 -21.92
C SER A 151 -3.50 0.52 -21.55
N GLY A 152 -3.16 -0.75 -21.77
CA GLY A 152 -1.86 -1.30 -21.41
C GLY A 152 -1.72 -1.77 -19.96
N LEU A 153 -2.76 -1.68 -19.13
CA LEU A 153 -2.74 -2.10 -17.72
C LEU A 153 -3.75 -3.21 -17.39
N ALA A 154 -4.26 -3.94 -18.39
CA ALA A 154 -5.37 -4.88 -18.19
C ALA A 154 -5.12 -5.89 -17.05
N VAL A 155 -3.93 -6.52 -17.00
CA VAL A 155 -3.61 -7.55 -16.00
C VAL A 155 -3.44 -6.93 -14.61
N ALA A 156 -2.65 -5.85 -14.50
CA ALA A 156 -2.48 -5.14 -13.22
C ALA A 156 -3.80 -4.59 -12.68
N ALA A 157 -4.65 -4.05 -13.57
CA ALA A 157 -5.97 -3.54 -13.21
C ALA A 157 -6.88 -4.65 -12.69
N ALA A 158 -6.90 -5.81 -13.35
CA ALA A 158 -7.68 -6.98 -12.92
C ALA A 158 -7.23 -7.50 -11.54
N ALA A 159 -5.91 -7.66 -11.33
CA ALA A 159 -5.36 -8.11 -10.04
C ALA A 159 -5.73 -7.15 -8.90
N ARG A 160 -5.61 -5.85 -9.13
CA ARG A 160 -5.92 -4.82 -8.14
C ARG A 160 -7.43 -4.63 -7.92
N ALA A 161 -8.26 -4.86 -8.94
CA ALA A 161 -9.70 -4.91 -8.78
C ALA A 161 -10.12 -6.10 -7.88
N GLY A 162 -9.43 -7.25 -8.00
CA GLY A 162 -9.58 -8.36 -7.05
C GLY A 162 -9.26 -7.97 -5.62
N THR A 163 -8.20 -7.17 -5.41
CA THR A 163 -7.85 -6.64 -4.08
C THR A 163 -8.92 -5.67 -3.54
N ILE A 164 -9.58 -4.88 -4.38
CA ILE A 164 -10.75 -4.07 -3.95
C ILE A 164 -11.87 -4.96 -3.40
N ALA A 165 -12.20 -6.03 -4.11
CA ALA A 165 -13.21 -6.99 -3.67
C ALA A 165 -12.82 -7.69 -2.35
N LEU A 166 -11.53 -8.06 -2.21
CA LEU A 166 -10.97 -8.61 -0.97
C LEU A 166 -11.18 -7.64 0.20
N MET A 167 -10.83 -6.36 0.06
CA MET A 167 -11.01 -5.36 1.13
C MET A 167 -12.47 -5.23 1.57
N LYS A 168 -13.42 -5.25 0.62
CA LYS A 168 -14.86 -5.19 0.92
C LYS A 168 -15.34 -6.42 1.69
N SER A 169 -14.82 -7.60 1.37
CA SER A 169 -15.13 -8.86 2.07
C SER A 169 -14.58 -8.84 3.48
N LEU A 170 -13.28 -8.50 3.65
CA LEU A 170 -12.64 -8.41 4.96
C LEU A 170 -13.28 -7.34 5.86
N ALA A 171 -13.73 -6.22 5.29
CA ALA A 171 -14.49 -5.21 6.03
C ALA A 171 -15.77 -5.78 6.68
N ARG A 172 -16.44 -6.72 6.02
CA ARG A 172 -17.63 -7.40 6.57
C ARG A 172 -17.27 -8.48 7.59
N GLU A 173 -16.24 -9.26 7.30
CA GLU A 173 -15.83 -10.39 8.15
C GLU A 173 -15.21 -9.92 9.46
N MET A 174 -14.30 -8.92 9.40
CA MET A 174 -13.49 -8.46 10.53
C MET A 174 -14.08 -7.25 11.26
N GLY A 175 -15.16 -6.66 10.77
CA GLY A 175 -15.74 -5.45 11.36
C GLY A 175 -16.17 -5.61 12.82
N ARG A 176 -16.61 -6.82 13.24
CA ARG A 176 -17.02 -7.11 14.63
C ARG A 176 -15.86 -7.05 15.62
N THR A 177 -14.63 -7.22 15.16
CA THR A 177 -13.41 -7.11 15.97
C THR A 177 -12.84 -5.67 15.99
N GLY A 178 -13.56 -4.69 15.43
CA GLY A 178 -13.11 -3.30 15.32
C GLY A 178 -12.08 -3.07 14.19
N THR A 179 -11.86 -4.08 13.32
CA THR A 179 -10.95 -3.96 12.19
C THR A 179 -11.65 -3.33 10.98
N THR A 180 -11.03 -2.32 10.37
CA THR A 180 -11.48 -1.73 9.11
C THR A 180 -10.58 -2.15 7.95
N ALA A 181 -11.14 -2.26 6.74
CA ALA A 181 -10.41 -2.58 5.53
C ALA A 181 -10.84 -1.66 4.39
N ASN A 182 -9.90 -0.88 3.86
CA ASN A 182 -10.15 0.13 2.83
C ASN A 182 -9.10 0.06 1.72
N SER A 183 -9.44 0.67 0.59
CA SER A 183 -8.57 0.82 -0.56
C SER A 183 -8.33 2.30 -0.88
N ILE A 184 -7.10 2.65 -1.25
CA ILE A 184 -6.76 3.95 -1.81
C ILE A 184 -6.36 3.74 -3.27
N ALA A 185 -7.08 4.37 -4.18
CA ALA A 185 -6.83 4.30 -5.62
C ALA A 185 -6.09 5.56 -6.08
N LEU A 186 -4.90 5.38 -6.67
CA LEU A 186 -3.99 6.47 -7.03
C LEU A 186 -4.11 6.81 -8.51
N GLY A 187 -4.04 8.09 -8.83
CA GLY A 187 -3.60 8.56 -10.13
C GLY A 187 -2.10 8.29 -10.34
N LEU A 188 -1.51 8.90 -11.36
CA LEU A 188 -0.07 8.81 -11.58
C LEU A 188 0.66 9.65 -10.52
N ILE A 189 1.45 8.97 -9.69
CA ILE A 189 2.28 9.59 -8.65
C ILE A 189 3.72 9.65 -9.17
N GLU A 190 4.39 10.78 -8.99
CA GLU A 190 5.84 10.91 -9.23
C GLU A 190 6.59 9.97 -8.29
N SER A 191 7.21 8.95 -8.85
CA SER A 191 7.91 7.89 -8.14
C SER A 191 9.03 7.34 -9.02
N ALA A 192 9.55 6.14 -8.78
CA ALA A 192 10.60 5.49 -9.58
C ALA A 192 10.18 5.13 -11.02
N HIS A 193 9.13 5.74 -11.56
CA HIS A 193 8.86 5.65 -12.98
C HIS A 193 10.01 6.26 -13.79
N ASP A 194 10.21 5.78 -15.01
CA ASP A 194 11.21 6.34 -15.92
C ASP A 194 11.02 7.86 -16.05
N ARG A 195 11.86 8.62 -15.34
CA ARG A 195 11.81 10.09 -15.32
C ARG A 195 11.89 10.67 -16.73
N THR A 196 12.73 10.08 -17.57
CA THR A 196 12.92 10.52 -18.97
C THR A 196 11.61 10.42 -19.75
N TRP A 197 10.87 9.32 -19.57
CA TRP A 197 9.56 9.17 -20.21
C TRP A 197 8.50 10.10 -19.61
N VAL A 198 8.50 10.26 -18.30
CA VAL A 198 7.58 11.18 -17.62
C VAL A 198 7.81 12.61 -18.08
N ASP A 199 9.07 13.07 -18.09
CA ASP A 199 9.44 14.44 -18.47
C ASP A 199 9.07 14.70 -19.94
N ALA A 200 9.35 13.75 -20.84
CA ALA A 200 9.01 13.86 -22.25
C ALA A 200 7.48 13.87 -22.53
N ASN A 201 6.66 13.38 -21.60
CA ASN A 201 5.20 13.28 -21.75
C ASN A 201 4.44 14.15 -20.75
N TYR A 202 5.10 14.93 -19.91
CA TYR A 202 4.53 15.62 -18.77
C TYR A 202 3.27 16.44 -19.12
N ASP A 203 3.37 17.31 -20.11
CA ASP A 203 2.27 18.17 -20.57
C ASP A 203 1.03 17.39 -21.03
N LYS A 204 1.26 16.20 -21.61
CA LYS A 204 0.18 15.30 -22.03
C LYS A 204 -0.43 14.58 -20.84
N LEU A 205 0.39 14.10 -19.92
CA LEU A 205 -0.03 13.40 -18.71
C LEU A 205 -0.88 14.28 -17.81
N VAL A 206 -0.42 15.50 -17.50
CA VAL A 206 -1.12 16.42 -16.59
C VAL A 206 -2.47 16.91 -17.17
N LYS A 207 -2.66 16.86 -18.49
CA LYS A 207 -3.95 17.20 -19.12
C LYS A 207 -5.09 16.24 -18.74
N ALA A 208 -4.76 15.02 -18.34
CA ALA A 208 -5.75 14.04 -17.87
C ALA A 208 -6.27 14.34 -16.45
N TYR A 209 -5.63 15.24 -15.73
CA TYR A 209 -5.95 15.58 -14.35
C TYR A 209 -6.58 16.97 -14.26
N PRO A 210 -7.77 17.13 -13.65
CA PRO A 210 -8.32 18.43 -13.29
C PRO A 210 -7.34 19.29 -12.47
N ILE A 211 -6.65 18.67 -11.49
CA ILE A 211 -5.53 19.30 -10.78
C ILE A 211 -4.27 19.11 -11.63
N ARG A 212 -3.92 20.09 -12.43
CA ARG A 212 -2.92 20.10 -13.51
C ARG A 212 -1.48 19.81 -13.06
N ARG A 213 -1.29 18.74 -12.30
CA ARG A 213 0.02 18.19 -11.92
C ARG A 213 -0.07 16.69 -11.70
N LEU A 214 1.05 16.01 -11.66
CA LEU A 214 1.16 14.65 -11.15
C LEU A 214 1.05 14.66 -9.62
N GLY A 215 0.60 13.55 -9.04
CA GLY A 215 0.59 13.38 -7.59
C GLY A 215 2.00 13.14 -7.05
N GLN A 216 2.15 13.32 -5.75
CA GLN A 216 3.37 13.02 -5.01
C GLN A 216 3.07 12.08 -3.85
N PRO A 217 4.05 11.36 -3.30
CA PRO A 217 3.85 10.52 -2.10
C PRO A 217 3.21 11.28 -0.93
N SER A 218 3.52 12.57 -0.78
CA SER A 218 2.92 13.47 0.22
C SER A 218 1.44 13.76 0.01
N ASP A 219 0.89 13.54 -1.18
CA ASP A 219 -0.56 13.63 -1.42
C ASP A 219 -1.30 12.40 -0.89
N VAL A 220 -0.61 11.25 -0.80
CA VAL A 220 -1.19 9.94 -0.43
C VAL A 220 -1.10 9.70 1.08
N ALA A 221 0.05 9.98 1.67
CA ALA A 221 0.38 9.63 3.04
C ALA A 221 -0.62 10.17 4.10
N PRO A 222 -1.17 11.40 4.00
CA PRO A 222 -2.14 11.91 4.96
C PRO A 222 -3.44 11.09 5.04
N MET A 223 -3.93 10.58 3.89
CA MET A 223 -5.12 9.74 3.86
C MET A 223 -4.84 8.37 4.49
N VAL A 224 -3.66 7.79 4.25
CA VAL A 224 -3.25 6.55 4.92
C VAL A 224 -3.20 6.74 6.43
N ALA A 225 -2.60 7.83 6.93
CA ALA A 225 -2.54 8.14 8.35
C ALA A 225 -3.94 8.34 8.96
N LEU A 226 -4.86 8.98 8.24
CA LEU A 226 -6.25 9.13 8.67
C LEU A 226 -6.94 7.77 8.80
N LEU A 227 -6.89 6.93 7.76
CA LEU A 227 -7.51 5.60 7.78
C LEU A 227 -6.87 4.67 8.82
N ALA A 228 -5.58 4.85 9.11
CA ALA A 228 -4.85 4.11 10.13
C ALA A 228 -5.22 4.53 11.56
N SER A 229 -5.77 5.72 11.76
CA SER A 229 -6.09 6.30 13.07
C SER A 229 -7.50 5.98 13.56
N ASP A 230 -7.85 6.47 14.77
CA ASP A 230 -9.21 6.38 15.30
C ASP A 230 -10.19 7.27 14.54
N ALA A 231 -9.71 8.34 13.89
CA ALA A 231 -10.54 9.17 13.01
C ALA A 231 -11.10 8.39 11.81
N GLY A 232 -10.40 7.34 11.36
CA GLY A 232 -10.85 6.42 10.31
C GLY A 232 -11.69 5.24 10.80
N SER A 233 -12.01 5.13 12.09
CA SER A 233 -12.64 3.94 12.69
C SER A 233 -14.05 3.62 12.16
N TRP A 234 -14.73 4.59 11.55
CA TRP A 234 -16.05 4.41 10.95
C TRP A 234 -16.02 4.37 9.41
N ILE A 235 -14.81 4.26 8.83
CA ILE A 235 -14.61 4.16 7.38
C ILE A 235 -14.14 2.73 7.09
N THR A 236 -14.97 1.92 6.43
CA THR A 236 -14.60 0.55 6.04
C THR A 236 -15.26 0.15 4.72
N GLY A 237 -14.62 -0.74 3.95
CA GLY A 237 -15.08 -1.22 2.65
C GLY A 237 -15.02 -0.17 1.53
N GLN A 238 -14.38 0.98 1.76
CA GLN A 238 -14.36 2.08 0.82
C GLN A 238 -13.18 1.99 -0.17
N VAL A 239 -13.38 2.61 -1.33
CA VAL A 239 -12.33 2.89 -2.30
C VAL A 239 -12.24 4.39 -2.46
N ILE A 240 -11.17 4.97 -1.97
CA ILE A 240 -10.96 6.43 -1.95
C ILE A 240 -9.93 6.77 -3.03
N SER A 241 -10.33 7.56 -4.03
CA SER A 241 -9.39 8.03 -5.06
C SER A 241 -8.57 9.22 -4.58
N ILE A 242 -7.24 9.10 -4.73
CA ILE A 242 -6.28 10.20 -4.62
C ILE A 242 -5.62 10.34 -5.98
N SER A 243 -6.30 11.01 -6.87
CA SER A 243 -6.00 10.97 -8.30
C SER A 243 -6.00 12.35 -8.99
N GLY A 244 -6.06 13.44 -8.22
CA GLY A 244 -6.15 14.77 -8.82
C GLY A 244 -7.37 14.97 -9.74
N GLY A 245 -8.42 14.13 -9.55
CA GLY A 245 -9.63 14.13 -10.35
C GLY A 245 -9.56 13.27 -11.62
N PHE A 246 -8.53 12.42 -11.78
CA PHE A 246 -8.43 11.49 -12.93
C PHE A 246 -9.66 10.58 -13.04
N SER A 247 -10.13 10.06 -11.93
CA SER A 247 -11.41 9.35 -11.87
C SER A 247 -12.31 9.91 -10.77
N MET A 248 -13.62 9.90 -11.03
CA MET A 248 -14.67 10.43 -10.14
C MET A 248 -15.81 9.40 -10.05
N VAL A 249 -15.51 8.18 -9.54
CA VAL A 249 -16.42 7.04 -9.46
C VAL A 249 -16.51 6.46 -8.06
#